data_930ec4d596981f6a380993a82f6139f2
#
_entry.id   930ec4d596981f6a380993a82f6139f2
#
_cell.length_a   1.000
_cell.length_b   1.000
_cell.length_c   1.000
_cell.angle_alpha   90.00
_cell.angle_beta   90.00
_cell.angle_gamma   90.00
#
_symmetry.space_group_name_H-M   'P 1'
#
loop_
_entity.id
_entity.type
_entity.pdbx_description
1 polymer ?
#
loop_
_entity_poly.entity_id
_entity_poly.type
_entity_poly.pdbx_seq_one_letter_code
_entity_poly.pdbx_strand_id
1 'polypeptide(L)'
;MSSDPRSWSGCLDHLLQGNNLSSDEATALMRAWLAEGLEPVQTGAFLAGLRAKGMVADELAAMAAVLREACPLPCPRPDLAMVDTCGTGGDGADTFNISTAVAFTAAACGVNVAKHGNRSASGKVGSADVLEGLGLNLKAPLNKVVDALPGTGVTFLFAPAWHPALVNLAPLRRSLGVRTVFNLLGPLVNPLQPQAQVLGVARPELLDPRSEEHTSELQ
;
A
#
# COMPACT_ATOMS: atom_id res chain seq x y z
N MET A 1 -25.26 -20.91 -10.35
CA MET A 1 -26.25 -19.88 -9.99
C MET A 1 -25.50 -18.57 -10.10
N SER A 2 -25.81 -17.75 -11.13
CA SER A 2 -25.21 -16.43 -11.36
C SER A 2 -25.63 -15.51 -10.21
N SER A 3 -24.71 -15.15 -9.31
CA SER A 3 -24.95 -14.05 -8.38
C SER A 3 -24.89 -12.78 -9.22
N ASP A 4 -26.04 -12.16 -9.43
CA ASP A 4 -26.14 -10.81 -9.94
C ASP A 4 -25.24 -9.91 -9.09
N PRO A 5 -24.24 -9.20 -9.67
CA PRO A 5 -23.36 -8.37 -8.87
C PRO A 5 -24.22 -7.32 -8.17
N ARG A 6 -24.14 -7.26 -6.85
CA ARG A 6 -24.86 -6.23 -6.09
C ARG A 6 -24.54 -4.87 -6.68
N SER A 7 -25.58 -4.03 -6.81
CA SER A 7 -25.34 -2.62 -7.16
C SER A 7 -24.42 -1.98 -6.12
N TRP A 8 -23.70 -0.93 -6.48
CA TRP A 8 -22.85 -0.21 -5.50
C TRP A 8 -23.61 0.23 -4.24
N SER A 9 -24.88 0.60 -4.39
CA SER A 9 -25.75 0.92 -3.24
C SER A 9 -26.00 -0.30 -2.35
N GLY A 10 -26.28 -1.46 -2.95
CA GLY A 10 -26.49 -2.71 -2.19
C GLY A 10 -25.21 -3.20 -1.51
N CYS A 11 -24.06 -3.06 -2.17
CA CYS A 11 -22.75 -3.39 -1.62
C CYS A 11 -22.41 -2.45 -0.43
N LEU A 12 -22.69 -1.16 -0.57
CA LEU A 12 -22.49 -0.18 0.49
C LEU A 12 -23.41 -0.45 1.69
N ASP A 13 -24.70 -0.72 1.46
CA ASP A 13 -25.64 -1.03 2.53
C ASP A 13 -25.20 -2.27 3.32
N HIS A 14 -24.77 -3.32 2.61
CA HIS A 14 -24.22 -4.53 3.22
C HIS A 14 -23.00 -4.23 4.13
N LEU A 15 -22.08 -3.40 3.64
CA LEU A 15 -20.92 -2.96 4.40
C LEU A 15 -21.31 -2.13 5.63
N LEU A 16 -22.28 -1.22 5.50
CA LEU A 16 -22.73 -0.36 6.61
C LEU A 16 -23.47 -1.14 7.70
N GLN A 17 -24.00 -2.32 7.39
CA GLN A 17 -24.54 -3.27 8.36
C GLN A 17 -23.45 -4.04 9.12
N GLY A 18 -22.16 -3.76 8.85
CA GLY A 18 -21.02 -4.38 9.51
C GLY A 18 -20.56 -5.69 8.87
N ASN A 19 -21.09 -6.06 7.70
CA ASN A 19 -20.69 -7.27 7.00
C ASN A 19 -19.38 -7.08 6.20
N ASN A 20 -18.63 -8.16 6.03
CA ASN A 20 -17.42 -8.15 5.19
C ASN A 20 -17.81 -8.16 3.70
N LEU A 21 -16.99 -7.50 2.89
CA LEU A 21 -17.02 -7.68 1.44
C LEU A 21 -16.43 -9.05 1.10
N SER A 22 -17.02 -9.73 0.13
CA SER A 22 -16.36 -10.88 -0.49
C SER A 22 -15.11 -10.43 -1.26
N SER A 23 -14.19 -11.36 -1.56
CA SER A 23 -12.99 -11.07 -2.36
C SER A 23 -13.36 -10.49 -3.73
N ASP A 24 -14.46 -10.97 -4.35
CA ASP A 24 -14.95 -10.44 -5.63
C ASP A 24 -15.48 -9.00 -5.50
N GLU A 25 -16.24 -8.70 -4.44
CA GLU A 25 -16.74 -7.34 -4.16
C GLU A 25 -15.59 -6.39 -3.85
N ALA A 26 -14.60 -6.80 -3.05
CA ALA A 26 -13.41 -6.02 -2.73
C ALA A 26 -12.54 -5.76 -3.98
N THR A 27 -12.38 -6.78 -4.85
CA THR A 27 -11.71 -6.65 -6.15
C THR A 27 -12.45 -5.67 -7.05
N ALA A 28 -13.76 -5.81 -7.19
CA ALA A 28 -14.58 -4.92 -8.02
C ALA A 28 -14.52 -3.47 -7.52
N LEU A 29 -14.61 -3.27 -6.20
CA LEU A 29 -14.53 -1.95 -5.58
C LEU A 29 -13.17 -1.29 -5.84
N MET A 30 -12.07 -2.02 -5.68
CA MET A 30 -10.74 -1.49 -5.96
C MET A 30 -10.57 -1.13 -7.44
N ARG A 31 -11.01 -1.99 -8.36
CA ARG A 31 -10.99 -1.70 -9.80
C ARG A 31 -11.82 -0.47 -10.14
N ALA A 32 -13.00 -0.32 -9.53
CA ALA A 32 -13.84 0.85 -9.73
C ALA A 32 -13.16 2.15 -9.24
N TRP A 33 -12.46 2.10 -8.11
CA TRP A 33 -11.68 3.26 -7.63
C TRP A 33 -10.54 3.63 -8.57
N LEU A 34 -9.81 2.64 -9.11
CA LEU A 34 -8.70 2.90 -10.04
C LEU A 34 -9.20 3.44 -11.39
N ALA A 35 -10.40 3.04 -11.81
CA ALA A 35 -11.05 3.50 -13.04
C ALA A 35 -11.87 4.77 -12.86
N GLU A 36 -11.89 5.38 -11.67
CA GLU A 36 -12.76 6.53 -11.33
C GLU A 36 -14.26 6.26 -11.61
N GLY A 37 -14.66 4.98 -11.47
CA GLY A 37 -16.01 4.50 -11.80
C GLY A 37 -17.04 4.70 -10.68
N LEU A 38 -16.69 5.39 -9.58
CA LEU A 38 -17.57 5.70 -8.47
C LEU A 38 -17.66 7.21 -8.25
N GLU A 39 -18.84 7.68 -7.93
CA GLU A 39 -19.01 9.07 -7.51
C GLU A 39 -18.21 9.36 -6.23
N PRO A 40 -17.70 10.60 -6.06
CA PRO A 40 -16.92 10.97 -4.85
C PRO A 40 -17.64 10.68 -3.54
N VAL A 41 -18.96 10.88 -3.50
CA VAL A 41 -19.77 10.60 -2.30
C VAL A 41 -19.81 9.10 -1.99
N GLN A 42 -19.93 8.25 -3.00
CA GLN A 42 -19.90 6.79 -2.84
C GLN A 42 -18.51 6.33 -2.38
N THR A 43 -17.46 6.82 -3.02
CA THR A 43 -16.08 6.54 -2.62
C THR A 43 -15.83 6.92 -1.17
N GLY A 44 -16.26 8.11 -0.74
CA GLY A 44 -16.15 8.56 0.64
C GLY A 44 -16.90 7.65 1.61
N ALA A 45 -18.12 7.24 1.26
CA ALA A 45 -18.94 6.36 2.08
C ALA A 45 -18.30 4.96 2.24
N PHE A 46 -17.80 4.35 1.16
CA PHE A 46 -17.07 3.08 1.23
C PHE A 46 -15.80 3.19 2.09
N LEU A 47 -15.01 4.24 1.92
CA LEU A 47 -13.79 4.42 2.72
C LEU A 47 -14.10 4.58 4.20
N ALA A 48 -15.16 5.32 4.55
CA ALA A 48 -15.61 5.49 5.93
C ALA A 48 -16.20 4.19 6.50
N GLY A 49 -17.01 3.48 5.72
CA GLY A 49 -17.61 2.20 6.10
C GLY A 49 -16.57 1.13 6.39
N LEU A 50 -15.61 0.92 5.49
CA LEU A 50 -14.48 0.00 5.68
C LEU A 50 -13.66 0.37 6.92
N ARG A 51 -13.44 1.65 7.15
CA ARG A 51 -12.72 2.13 8.34
C ARG A 51 -13.50 1.87 9.64
N ALA A 52 -14.81 2.07 9.64
CA ALA A 52 -15.68 1.86 10.80
C ALA A 52 -15.84 0.38 11.16
N LYS A 53 -16.05 -0.46 10.14
CA LYS A 53 -16.17 -1.92 10.30
C LYS A 53 -14.85 -2.55 10.75
N GLY A 54 -13.74 -2.06 10.26
CA GLY A 54 -12.44 -2.74 10.27
C GLY A 54 -12.23 -3.61 9.03
N MET A 55 -10.98 -3.87 8.68
CA MET A 55 -10.60 -4.68 7.51
C MET A 55 -10.32 -6.11 7.94
N VAL A 56 -10.72 -7.07 7.09
CA VAL A 56 -10.32 -8.47 7.21
C VAL A 56 -9.25 -8.82 6.15
N ALA A 57 -8.56 -9.94 6.35
CA ALA A 57 -7.45 -10.36 5.50
C ALA A 57 -7.86 -10.51 4.03
N ASP A 58 -8.98 -11.17 3.75
CA ASP A 58 -9.48 -11.41 2.39
C ASP A 58 -9.77 -10.10 1.62
N GLU A 59 -10.32 -9.09 2.30
CA GLU A 59 -10.55 -7.77 1.70
C GLU A 59 -9.21 -7.09 1.36
N LEU A 60 -8.24 -7.15 2.28
CA LEU A 60 -6.91 -6.57 2.06
C LEU A 60 -6.16 -7.27 0.94
N ALA A 61 -6.16 -8.60 0.92
CA ALA A 61 -5.51 -9.42 -0.09
C ALA A 61 -6.08 -9.14 -1.49
N ALA A 62 -7.41 -9.16 -1.63
CA ALA A 62 -8.08 -8.88 -2.90
C ALA A 62 -7.77 -7.47 -3.43
N MET A 63 -7.81 -6.46 -2.56
CA MET A 63 -7.49 -5.08 -2.93
C MET A 63 -6.01 -4.90 -3.27
N ALA A 64 -5.10 -5.54 -2.52
CA ALA A 64 -3.67 -5.49 -2.77
C ALA A 64 -3.31 -6.15 -4.10
N ALA A 65 -3.93 -7.29 -4.44
CA ALA A 65 -3.74 -7.97 -5.70
C ALA A 65 -4.06 -7.07 -6.90
N VAL A 66 -5.21 -6.37 -6.87
CA VAL A 66 -5.59 -5.41 -7.92
C VAL A 66 -4.57 -4.28 -8.06
N LEU A 67 -4.06 -3.76 -6.94
CA LEU A 67 -3.05 -2.69 -6.98
C LEU A 67 -1.71 -3.17 -7.52
N ARG A 68 -1.30 -4.40 -7.21
CA ARG A 68 -0.10 -5.02 -7.77
C ARG A 68 -0.23 -5.28 -9.28
N GLU A 69 -1.41 -5.77 -9.72
CA GLU A 69 -1.72 -5.96 -11.13
C GLU A 69 -1.69 -4.65 -11.92
N ALA A 70 -2.22 -3.58 -11.35
CA ALA A 70 -2.27 -2.26 -11.98
C ALA A 70 -0.93 -1.50 -11.94
N CYS A 71 0.09 -2.02 -11.26
CA CYS A 71 1.37 -1.34 -11.12
C CYS A 71 2.22 -1.48 -12.39
N PRO A 72 2.66 -0.39 -13.03
CA PRO A 72 3.53 -0.46 -14.20
C PRO A 72 4.92 -0.99 -13.81
N LEU A 73 5.36 -2.07 -14.43
CA LEU A 73 6.72 -2.56 -14.29
C LEU A 73 7.51 -2.19 -15.56
N PRO A 74 8.48 -1.27 -15.47
CA PRO A 74 9.20 -0.75 -16.64
C PRO A 74 10.25 -1.73 -17.21
N CYS A 75 10.63 -2.73 -16.41
CA CYS A 75 11.60 -3.77 -16.73
C CYS A 75 11.34 -5.02 -15.88
N PRO A 76 11.91 -6.18 -16.20
CA PRO A 76 11.82 -7.38 -15.37
C PRO A 76 12.31 -7.11 -13.94
N ARG A 77 11.68 -7.78 -12.97
CA ARG A 77 12.17 -7.74 -11.59
C ARG A 77 13.57 -8.33 -11.52
N PRO A 78 14.48 -7.73 -10.72
CA PRO A 78 15.79 -8.31 -10.50
C PRO A 78 15.68 -9.73 -9.90
N ASP A 79 16.44 -10.67 -10.44
CA ASP A 79 16.56 -12.02 -9.86
C ASP A 79 17.54 -11.97 -8.68
N LEU A 80 17.07 -11.37 -7.57
CA LEU A 80 17.82 -11.18 -6.35
C LEU A 80 16.92 -11.45 -5.15
N ALA A 81 17.45 -12.11 -4.13
CA ALA A 81 16.80 -12.14 -2.83
C ALA A 81 16.77 -10.71 -2.26
N MET A 82 15.59 -10.23 -1.93
CA MET A 82 15.40 -8.86 -1.44
C MET A 82 14.38 -8.78 -0.32
N VAL A 83 14.48 -7.74 0.49
CA VAL A 83 13.55 -7.44 1.58
C VAL A 83 12.95 -6.05 1.41
N ASP A 84 11.78 -5.83 2.01
CA ASP A 84 11.23 -4.49 2.24
C ASP A 84 11.23 -4.18 3.74
N THR A 85 11.43 -2.92 4.08
CA THR A 85 11.30 -2.41 5.45
C THR A 85 10.29 -1.27 5.45
N CYS A 86 9.11 -1.54 5.96
CA CYS A 86 8.00 -0.63 5.82
C CYS A 86 7.17 -0.62 7.10
N GLY A 87 6.40 0.42 7.33
CA GLY A 87 5.47 0.51 8.44
C GLY A 87 4.19 1.20 8.01
N THR A 88 3.09 0.93 8.72
CA THR A 88 1.82 1.62 8.48
C THR A 88 1.88 3.11 8.80
N GLY A 89 2.89 3.53 9.55
CA GLY A 89 3.05 4.89 10.05
C GLY A 89 1.89 5.35 10.95
N GLY A 90 1.98 6.58 11.46
CA GLY A 90 0.87 7.26 12.14
C GLY A 90 0.45 6.65 13.47
N ASP A 91 1.38 6.09 14.21
CA ASP A 91 1.22 5.68 15.61
C ASP A 91 1.21 6.89 16.57
N GLY A 92 1.54 8.08 16.06
CA GLY A 92 1.65 9.29 16.88
C GLY A 92 2.92 9.35 17.75
N ALA A 93 3.81 8.37 17.63
CA ALA A 93 5.00 8.26 18.48
C ALA A 93 6.10 9.28 18.12
N ASP A 94 5.96 9.98 16.99
CA ASP A 94 6.91 11.01 16.52
C ASP A 94 8.38 10.55 16.47
N THR A 95 8.60 9.27 16.22
CA THR A 95 9.94 8.70 16.07
C THR A 95 10.57 9.15 14.74
N PHE A 96 11.90 9.06 14.65
CA PHE A 96 12.59 9.22 13.38
C PHE A 96 12.22 8.08 12.40
N ASN A 97 12.56 8.23 11.12
CA ASN A 97 12.23 7.26 10.07
C ASN A 97 13.01 5.95 10.22
N ILE A 98 12.68 5.16 11.25
CA ILE A 98 13.38 3.93 11.66
C ILE A 98 13.52 2.97 10.48
N SER A 99 12.42 2.72 9.74
CA SER A 99 12.44 1.79 8.60
C SER A 99 13.39 2.25 7.49
N THR A 100 13.63 3.56 7.35
CA THR A 100 14.61 4.10 6.40
C THR A 100 16.04 3.84 6.89
N ALA A 101 16.32 4.09 8.16
CA ALA A 101 17.63 3.79 8.74
C ALA A 101 17.96 2.30 8.68
N VAL A 102 16.99 1.44 9.01
CA VAL A 102 17.10 -0.03 8.90
C VAL A 102 17.40 -0.46 7.48
N ALA A 103 16.76 0.14 6.46
CA ALA A 103 17.02 -0.18 5.06
C ALA A 103 18.49 0.01 4.68
N PHE A 104 19.08 1.14 5.04
CA PHE A 104 20.51 1.41 4.76
C PHE A 104 21.44 0.52 5.56
N THR A 105 21.11 0.26 6.83
CA THR A 105 21.91 -0.63 7.69
C THR A 105 21.90 -2.05 7.14
N ALA A 106 20.75 -2.57 6.74
CA ALA A 106 20.62 -3.90 6.15
C ALA A 106 21.39 -3.99 4.83
N ALA A 107 21.30 -2.98 3.97
CA ALA A 107 22.07 -2.93 2.74
C ALA A 107 23.58 -2.92 2.99
N ALA A 108 24.05 -2.18 3.99
CA ALA A 108 25.46 -2.18 4.40
C ALA A 108 25.93 -3.55 4.94
N CYS A 109 24.99 -4.38 5.42
CA CYS A 109 25.22 -5.76 5.83
C CYS A 109 25.09 -6.78 4.67
N GLY A 110 24.91 -6.33 3.43
CA GLY A 110 24.84 -7.20 2.25
C GLY A 110 23.43 -7.71 1.91
N VAL A 111 22.39 -7.16 2.53
CA VAL A 111 20.98 -7.49 2.20
C VAL A 111 20.47 -6.54 1.13
N ASN A 112 19.91 -7.06 0.04
CA ASN A 112 19.26 -6.18 -0.94
C ASN A 112 17.92 -5.68 -0.40
N VAL A 113 17.72 -4.36 -0.39
CA VAL A 113 16.53 -3.73 0.15
C VAL A 113 15.77 -2.98 -0.93
N ALA A 114 14.57 -3.47 -1.27
CA ALA A 114 13.63 -2.80 -2.16
C ALA A 114 12.59 -2.04 -1.30
N LYS A 115 12.95 -0.86 -0.81
CA LYS A 115 12.11 -0.12 0.11
C LYS A 115 10.96 0.58 -0.60
N HIS A 116 9.71 0.16 -0.31
CA HIS A 116 8.53 0.90 -0.73
C HIS A 116 8.15 1.96 0.31
N GLY A 117 7.87 3.17 -0.13
CA GLY A 117 7.58 4.26 0.80
C GLY A 117 6.94 5.48 0.17
N ASN A 118 6.54 6.40 1.04
CA ASN A 118 5.82 7.62 0.66
C ASN A 118 6.24 8.80 1.55
N ARG A 119 5.69 9.97 1.23
CA ARG A 119 5.68 11.12 2.13
C ARG A 119 4.78 10.83 3.34
N SER A 120 4.96 11.58 4.42
CA SER A 120 4.12 11.42 5.61
C SER A 120 2.66 11.76 5.31
N ALA A 121 1.75 10.88 5.71
CA ALA A 121 0.32 11.15 5.66
C ALA A 121 -0.17 12.08 6.79
N SER A 122 0.61 12.22 7.86
CA SER A 122 0.27 13.03 9.05
C SER A 122 0.87 14.45 9.04
N GLY A 123 1.54 14.86 7.94
CA GLY A 123 2.10 16.19 7.78
C GLY A 123 3.50 16.41 8.40
N LYS A 124 4.07 15.38 9.05
CA LYS A 124 5.47 15.39 9.48
C LYS A 124 6.37 14.78 8.39
N VAL A 125 7.58 14.41 8.71
CA VAL A 125 8.59 13.94 7.74
C VAL A 125 8.45 12.45 7.48
N GLY A 126 8.10 12.06 6.25
CA GLY A 126 8.06 10.66 5.79
C GLY A 126 9.39 10.19 5.22
N SER A 127 9.48 8.91 4.85
CA SER A 127 10.70 8.33 4.26
C SER A 127 11.14 9.04 2.98
N ALA A 128 10.18 9.40 2.12
CA ALA A 128 10.46 10.13 0.89
C ALA A 128 11.04 11.52 1.17
N ASP A 129 10.53 12.22 2.18
CA ASP A 129 10.99 13.57 2.52
C ASP A 129 12.44 13.55 3.03
N VAL A 130 12.79 12.57 3.87
CA VAL A 130 14.17 12.37 4.35
C VAL A 130 15.10 12.07 3.19
N LEU A 131 14.73 11.13 2.32
CA LEU A 131 15.58 10.71 1.21
C LEU A 131 15.76 11.82 0.17
N GLU A 132 14.71 12.59 -0.12
CA GLU A 132 14.82 13.77 -0.99
C GLU A 132 15.73 14.83 -0.38
N GLY A 133 15.63 15.07 0.94
CA GLY A 133 16.54 15.97 1.67
C GLY A 133 17.99 15.50 1.68
N LEU A 134 18.24 14.20 1.54
CA LEU A 134 19.55 13.60 1.37
C LEU A 134 20.03 13.57 -0.10
N GLY A 135 19.25 14.11 -1.03
CA GLY A 135 19.60 14.24 -2.45
C GLY A 135 19.06 13.15 -3.37
N LEU A 136 18.17 12.25 -2.87
CA LEU A 136 17.55 11.25 -3.74
C LEU A 136 16.55 11.93 -4.69
N ASN A 137 16.65 11.61 -5.98
CA ASN A 137 15.71 12.09 -6.99
C ASN A 137 14.45 11.20 -7.02
N LEU A 138 13.37 11.63 -6.37
CA LEU A 138 12.10 10.91 -6.36
C LEU A 138 11.40 10.85 -7.73
N LYS A 139 11.85 11.64 -8.70
CA LYS A 139 11.33 11.68 -10.09
C LYS A 139 12.22 10.91 -11.06
N ALA A 140 13.16 10.11 -10.56
CA ALA A 140 14.00 9.29 -11.41
C ALA A 140 13.15 8.31 -12.25
N PRO A 141 13.53 8.01 -13.50
CA PRO A 141 12.85 7.01 -14.31
C PRO A 141 12.79 5.66 -13.58
N LEU A 142 11.62 5.00 -13.62
CA LEU A 142 11.37 3.79 -12.83
C LEU A 142 12.37 2.65 -13.13
N ASN A 143 12.79 2.50 -14.38
CA ASN A 143 13.83 1.54 -14.76
C ASN A 143 15.18 1.83 -14.05
N LYS A 144 15.56 3.10 -13.91
CA LYS A 144 16.78 3.49 -13.17
C LYS A 144 16.67 3.20 -11.68
N VAL A 145 15.45 3.33 -11.13
CA VAL A 145 15.17 2.96 -9.73
C VAL A 145 15.36 1.45 -9.52
N VAL A 146 14.89 0.62 -10.46
CA VAL A 146 15.10 -0.84 -10.41
C VAL A 146 16.57 -1.19 -10.62
N ASP A 147 17.20 -0.63 -11.66
CA ASP A 147 18.58 -0.91 -12.05
C ASP A 147 19.62 -0.52 -10.97
N ALA A 148 19.25 0.38 -10.04
CA ALA A 148 20.14 0.77 -8.95
C ALA A 148 20.36 -0.35 -7.93
N LEU A 149 19.35 -1.21 -7.69
CA LEU A 149 19.37 -2.19 -6.61
C LEU A 149 20.57 -3.15 -6.63
N PRO A 150 20.94 -3.78 -7.75
CA PRO A 150 22.09 -4.69 -7.78
C PRO A 150 23.42 -4.03 -7.43
N GLY A 151 23.58 -2.75 -7.77
CA GLY A 151 24.85 -2.03 -7.57
C GLY A 151 24.97 -1.34 -6.21
N THR A 152 23.85 -0.97 -5.60
CA THR A 152 23.83 -0.19 -4.36
C THR A 152 23.35 -0.99 -3.15
N GLY A 153 22.74 -2.16 -3.35
CA GLY A 153 22.11 -2.95 -2.31
C GLY A 153 20.80 -2.35 -1.76
N VAL A 154 20.42 -1.15 -2.18
CA VAL A 154 19.16 -0.51 -1.74
C VAL A 154 18.56 0.34 -2.85
N THR A 155 17.24 0.27 -2.98
CA THR A 155 16.47 1.18 -3.84
C THR A 155 15.22 1.67 -3.13
N PHE A 156 14.73 2.85 -3.54
CA PHE A 156 13.53 3.45 -2.97
C PHE A 156 12.42 3.58 -4.02
N LEU A 157 11.33 2.88 -3.78
CA LEU A 157 10.15 2.85 -4.63
C LEU A 157 9.14 3.88 -4.10
N PHE A 158 9.12 5.05 -4.72
CA PHE A 158 8.24 6.15 -4.32
C PHE A 158 6.80 5.85 -4.74
N ALA A 159 5.92 5.53 -3.80
CA ALA A 159 4.57 5.03 -4.04
C ALA A 159 3.74 5.82 -5.08
N PRO A 160 3.72 7.17 -5.12
CA PRO A 160 2.99 7.92 -6.15
C PRO A 160 3.48 7.68 -7.58
N ALA A 161 4.77 7.38 -7.77
CA ALA A 161 5.32 7.09 -9.09
C ALA A 161 4.96 5.68 -9.57
N TRP A 162 4.79 4.73 -8.64
CA TRP A 162 4.48 3.33 -8.93
C TRP A 162 2.97 3.03 -8.95
N HIS A 163 2.16 3.85 -8.31
CA HIS A 163 0.71 3.71 -8.25
C HIS A 163 0.00 5.01 -8.65
N PRO A 164 0.19 5.48 -9.91
CA PRO A 164 -0.33 6.77 -10.36
C PRO A 164 -1.86 6.87 -10.26
N ALA A 165 -2.58 5.77 -10.46
CA ALA A 165 -4.04 5.76 -10.34
C ALA A 165 -4.56 6.12 -8.94
N LEU A 166 -3.76 5.92 -7.88
CA LEU A 166 -4.13 6.31 -6.53
C LEU A 166 -3.97 7.82 -6.26
N VAL A 167 -3.25 8.54 -7.11
CA VAL A 167 -3.03 9.98 -6.96
C VAL A 167 -4.36 10.74 -7.04
N ASN A 168 -5.27 10.30 -7.91
CA ASN A 168 -6.59 10.92 -8.09
C ASN A 168 -7.50 10.79 -6.86
N LEU A 169 -7.28 9.78 -6.02
CA LEU A 169 -8.00 9.61 -4.76
C LEU A 169 -7.43 10.46 -3.60
N ALA A 170 -6.25 11.06 -3.78
CA ALA A 170 -5.59 11.81 -2.71
C ALA A 170 -6.37 13.04 -2.23
N PRO A 171 -7.03 13.86 -3.09
CA PRO A 171 -7.85 14.99 -2.64
C PRO A 171 -9.01 14.54 -1.75
N LEU A 172 -9.74 13.50 -2.17
CA LEU A 172 -10.87 12.95 -1.42
C LEU A 172 -10.43 12.39 -0.06
N ARG A 173 -9.33 11.63 -0.03
CA ARG A 173 -8.76 11.11 1.22
C ARG A 173 -8.34 12.23 2.18
N ARG A 174 -7.77 13.33 1.66
CA ARG A 174 -7.45 14.51 2.49
C ARG A 174 -8.70 15.18 3.05
N SER A 175 -9.76 15.28 2.25
CA SER A 175 -11.04 15.88 2.69
C SER A 175 -11.73 15.03 3.76
N LEU A 176 -11.61 13.71 3.71
CA LEU A 176 -12.11 12.82 4.76
C LEU A 176 -11.38 13.03 6.11
N GLY A 177 -10.12 13.41 6.10
CA GLY A 177 -9.33 13.71 7.29
C GLY A 177 -9.06 12.51 8.21
N VAL A 178 -9.40 11.29 7.78
CA VAL A 178 -9.22 10.05 8.55
C VAL A 178 -8.36 9.04 7.81
N ARG A 179 -7.81 8.08 8.54
CA ARG A 179 -7.11 6.94 7.94
C ARG A 179 -8.09 6.03 7.23
N THR A 180 -7.71 5.58 6.05
CA THR A 180 -8.52 4.71 5.19
C THR A 180 -7.76 3.42 4.89
N VAL A 181 -8.39 2.47 4.20
CA VAL A 181 -7.77 1.22 3.73
C VAL A 181 -6.44 1.45 2.99
N PHE A 182 -6.28 2.54 2.26
CA PHE A 182 -5.03 2.86 1.56
C PHE A 182 -3.82 3.06 2.49
N ASN A 183 -4.03 3.34 3.77
CA ASN A 183 -2.95 3.37 4.75
C ASN A 183 -2.48 1.97 5.15
N LEU A 184 -3.35 0.97 4.94
CA LEU A 184 -3.04 -0.44 5.17
C LEU A 184 -2.45 -1.10 3.93
N LEU A 185 -2.93 -0.74 2.74
CA LEU A 185 -2.50 -1.34 1.47
C LEU A 185 -1.07 -0.95 1.07
N GLY A 186 -0.63 0.27 1.38
CA GLY A 186 0.68 0.76 0.94
C GLY A 186 1.84 -0.21 1.16
N PRO A 187 2.01 -0.78 2.37
CA PRO A 187 3.04 -1.77 2.63
C PRO A 187 2.90 -3.11 1.87
N LEU A 188 1.70 -3.46 1.42
CA LEU A 188 1.39 -4.75 0.80
C LEU A 188 1.56 -4.76 -0.73
N VAL A 189 1.86 -3.60 -1.32
CA VAL A 189 1.87 -3.43 -2.78
C VAL A 189 3.22 -2.97 -3.31
N ASN A 190 4.30 -3.50 -2.72
CA ASN A 190 5.65 -3.24 -3.21
C ASN A 190 5.79 -3.75 -4.66
N PRO A 191 6.15 -2.90 -5.63
CA PRO A 191 6.25 -3.27 -7.04
C PRO A 191 7.22 -4.40 -7.34
N LEU A 192 8.31 -4.49 -6.58
CA LEU A 192 9.35 -5.51 -6.79
C LEU A 192 9.03 -6.85 -6.10
N GLN A 193 7.98 -6.92 -5.28
CA GLN A 193 7.52 -8.13 -4.62
C GLN A 193 8.66 -8.86 -3.87
N PRO A 194 9.27 -8.22 -2.86
CA PRO A 194 10.36 -8.82 -2.10
C PRO A 194 9.90 -10.09 -1.40
N GLN A 195 10.78 -11.08 -1.28
CA GLN A 195 10.49 -12.38 -0.66
C GLN A 195 10.30 -12.29 0.86
N ALA A 196 10.75 -11.20 1.47
CA ALA A 196 10.59 -10.95 2.89
C ALA A 196 10.28 -9.48 3.16
N GLN A 197 9.53 -9.23 4.22
CA GLN A 197 9.19 -7.89 4.64
C GLN A 197 9.25 -7.76 6.16
N VAL A 198 9.85 -6.68 6.65
CA VAL A 198 9.71 -6.24 8.03
C VAL A 198 8.63 -5.17 8.08
N LEU A 199 7.47 -5.54 8.59
CA LEU A 199 6.29 -4.69 8.60
C LEU A 199 5.99 -4.18 10.01
N GLY A 200 6.17 -2.88 10.23
CA GLY A 200 5.75 -2.21 11.46
C GLY A 200 4.24 -1.96 11.46
N VAL A 201 3.54 -2.46 12.47
CA VAL A 201 2.10 -2.30 12.64
C VAL A 201 1.81 -1.41 13.84
N ALA A 202 1.15 -0.26 13.60
CA ALA A 202 0.90 0.75 14.63
C ALA A 202 -0.20 0.38 15.64
N ARG A 203 -1.01 -0.66 15.34
CA ARG A 203 -2.17 -1.06 16.14
C ARG A 203 -2.23 -2.57 16.27
N PRO A 204 -2.31 -3.12 17.51
CA PRO A 204 -2.37 -4.56 17.74
C PRO A 204 -3.50 -5.26 16.99
N GLU A 205 -4.67 -4.64 16.87
CA GLU A 205 -5.83 -5.19 16.17
C GLU A 205 -5.65 -5.38 14.66
N LEU A 206 -4.56 -4.88 14.09
CA LEU A 206 -4.19 -5.04 12.69
C LEU A 206 -3.14 -6.13 12.47
N LEU A 207 -2.65 -6.79 13.52
CA LEU A 207 -1.63 -7.82 13.39
C LEU A 207 -2.18 -9.04 12.65
N ASP A 208 -3.32 -9.58 13.10
CA ASP A 208 -3.91 -10.77 12.52
C ASP A 208 -4.30 -10.58 11.03
N PRO A 209 -5.12 -9.57 10.66
CA PRO A 209 -5.48 -9.36 9.26
C PRO A 209 -4.29 -9.17 8.33
N ARG A 210 -3.16 -8.67 8.85
CA ARG A 210 -1.95 -8.47 8.05
C ARG A 210 -1.05 -9.68 7.96
N SER A 211 -0.99 -10.50 9.00
CA SER A 211 -0.23 -11.75 8.93
C SER A 211 -0.95 -12.80 8.09
N GLU A 212 -2.27 -12.85 8.13
CA GLU A 212 -3.10 -13.76 7.36
C GLU A 212 -3.12 -13.42 5.87
N GLU A 213 -3.08 -12.12 5.50
CA GLU A 213 -2.99 -11.70 4.10
C GLU A 213 -1.76 -12.28 3.42
N HIS A 214 -0.59 -12.25 4.07
CA HIS A 214 0.63 -12.86 3.54
C HIS A 214 0.54 -14.37 3.41
N THR A 215 -0.26 -15.04 4.24
CA THR A 215 -0.40 -16.50 4.21
C THR A 215 -1.33 -16.94 3.07
N SER A 216 -2.34 -16.16 2.74
CA SER A 216 -3.28 -16.47 1.65
C SER A 216 -2.65 -16.43 0.25
N GLU A 217 -1.50 -15.76 0.09
CA GLU A 217 -0.76 -15.71 -1.18
C GLU A 217 0.19 -16.91 -1.39
N LEU A 218 0.42 -17.72 -0.35
CA LEU A 218 1.29 -18.91 -0.40
C LEU A 218 0.53 -20.20 -0.67
N GLN A 219 -0.78 -20.16 -0.83
CA GLN A 219 -1.63 -21.29 -1.20
C GLN A 219 -2.03 -21.21 -2.67
#